data_ec1ab86a50e23a29ed3b71719242e252
#
_entry.id   ec1ab86a50e23a29ed3b71719242e252
#
_cell.length_a   1.000
_cell.length_b   1.000
_cell.length_c   1.000
_cell.angle_alpha   90.00
_cell.angle_beta   90.00
_cell.angle_gamma   90.00
#
_symmetry.space_group_name_H-M   'P 1'
#
loop_
_entity.id
_entity.type
_entity.pdbx_description
1 polymer ?
#
loop_
_entity_poly.entity_id
_entity_poly.type
_entity_poly.pdbx_seq_one_letter_code
_entity_poly.pdbx_strand_id
1 'polypeptide(L)'
;KTFVQSELSEAEIRAGLAADAIRLVYQPKVDAVSLDMVGVEALLRWETLDGTLLGPGAVVPVAERSGLMFALTQAIFTTAMAQLSQWCQAGYRWKVSCNFSVSDLTESSIVRVLDDALAVSGAPAELVILEVTESKLPEDVSRVMSSLTRMRLKGCGISIDDFGTGFSSMEQLRRFPFTELKIDRAFVNGAHSMPSSKAIFESSVDLARRLGISSVAEGVEDEADLTLCRSLGVDLIQGFYIARPMFPEAVVEWAIKRGH
;
A
#
# COMPACT_ATOMS: atom_id res chain seq x y z
N LYS A 1 -2.98 -22.59 15.62
CA LYS A 1 -1.57 -22.88 15.33
C LYS A 1 -0.84 -21.55 15.28
N THR A 2 -0.02 -21.28 16.27
CA THR A 2 0.89 -20.12 16.31
C THR A 2 1.94 -20.37 15.24
N PHE A 3 1.90 -19.58 14.16
CA PHE A 3 2.98 -19.56 13.19
C PHE A 3 4.17 -18.90 13.88
N VAL A 4 5.18 -19.68 14.24
CA VAL A 4 6.50 -19.15 14.57
C VAL A 4 7.06 -18.62 13.24
N GLN A 5 7.01 -17.32 13.02
CA GLN A 5 7.74 -16.68 11.94
C GLN A 5 9.24 -16.80 12.31
N SER A 6 9.93 -17.78 11.74
CA SER A 6 11.39 -17.74 11.73
C SER A 6 11.79 -16.56 10.83
N GLU A 7 12.45 -15.56 11.40
CA GLU A 7 13.06 -14.49 10.59
C GLU A 7 14.09 -15.14 9.66
N LEU A 8 14.12 -14.67 8.41
CA LEU A 8 15.18 -15.04 7.47
C LEU A 8 16.51 -14.42 7.94
N SER A 9 17.62 -15.08 7.62
CA SER A 9 18.93 -14.49 7.78
C SER A 9 19.24 -13.48 6.67
N GLU A 10 20.19 -12.58 6.90
CA GLU A 10 20.69 -11.68 5.86
C GLU A 10 21.17 -12.42 4.61
N ALA A 11 21.86 -13.55 4.79
CA ALA A 11 22.38 -14.36 3.69
C ALA A 11 21.24 -14.93 2.82
N GLU A 12 20.16 -15.39 3.44
CA GLU A 12 18.96 -15.88 2.72
C GLU A 12 18.27 -14.76 1.94
N ILE A 13 18.19 -13.54 2.52
CA ILE A 13 17.61 -12.40 1.80
C ILE A 13 18.47 -12.02 0.60
N ARG A 14 19.80 -11.93 0.77
CA ARG A 14 20.72 -11.64 -0.36
C ARG A 14 20.61 -12.67 -1.47
N ALA A 15 20.63 -13.96 -1.10
CA ALA A 15 20.50 -15.05 -2.06
C ALA A 15 19.14 -15.05 -2.77
N GLY A 16 18.05 -14.81 -2.04
CA GLY A 16 16.71 -14.78 -2.60
C GLY A 16 16.46 -13.57 -3.49
N LEU A 17 17.00 -12.40 -3.17
CA LEU A 17 16.94 -11.23 -4.07
C LEU A 17 17.65 -11.52 -5.42
N ALA A 18 18.76 -12.25 -5.37
CA ALA A 18 19.48 -12.66 -6.59
C ALA A 18 18.75 -13.78 -7.37
N ALA A 19 17.92 -14.57 -6.70
CA ALA A 19 17.20 -15.70 -7.25
C ALA A 19 15.71 -15.39 -7.54
N ASP A 20 15.32 -14.12 -7.52
CA ASP A 20 13.92 -13.68 -7.74
C ASP A 20 12.91 -14.35 -6.78
N ALA A 21 13.20 -14.34 -5.48
CA ALA A 21 12.33 -14.93 -4.46
C ALA A 21 11.09 -14.07 -4.12
N ILE A 22 10.99 -12.88 -4.70
CA ILE A 22 9.87 -11.98 -4.44
C ILE A 22 8.64 -12.43 -5.21
N ARG A 23 7.54 -12.57 -4.46
CA ARG A 23 6.19 -12.72 -5.02
C ARG A 23 5.32 -11.61 -4.48
N LEU A 24 4.38 -11.14 -5.27
CA LEU A 24 3.38 -10.19 -4.82
C LEU A 24 2.00 -10.84 -4.85
N VAL A 25 1.27 -10.62 -3.77
CA VAL A 25 -0.18 -10.83 -3.76
C VAL A 25 -0.85 -9.46 -3.70
N TYR A 26 -2.06 -9.38 -4.19
CA TYR A 26 -2.76 -8.12 -4.38
C TYR A 26 -4.09 -8.16 -3.65
N GLN A 27 -4.37 -7.13 -2.86
CA GLN A 27 -5.64 -6.99 -2.17
C GLN A 27 -6.48 -5.91 -2.85
N PRO A 28 -7.71 -6.24 -3.31
CA PRO A 28 -8.60 -5.29 -3.94
C PRO A 28 -8.96 -4.11 -3.04
N LYS A 29 -8.93 -2.91 -3.63
CA LYS A 29 -9.51 -1.66 -3.15
C LYS A 29 -10.73 -1.35 -4.01
N VAL A 30 -11.88 -1.06 -3.39
CA VAL A 30 -13.14 -0.80 -4.09
C VAL A 30 -13.72 0.54 -3.66
N ASP A 31 -14.53 1.14 -4.53
CA ASP A 31 -15.37 2.27 -4.19
C ASP A 31 -16.39 1.88 -3.11
N ALA A 32 -16.57 2.70 -2.08
CA ALA A 32 -17.41 2.34 -0.93
C ALA A 32 -18.90 2.26 -1.26
N VAL A 33 -19.36 2.95 -2.31
CA VAL A 33 -20.77 3.01 -2.70
C VAL A 33 -21.09 1.94 -3.74
N SER A 34 -20.39 1.98 -4.90
CA SER A 34 -20.63 1.06 -6.03
C SER A 34 -20.05 -0.33 -5.80
N LEU A 35 -19.02 -0.45 -4.96
CA LEU A 35 -18.16 -1.63 -4.79
C LEU A 35 -17.36 -2.01 -6.04
N ASP A 36 -17.25 -1.10 -7.00
CA ASP A 36 -16.43 -1.27 -8.17
C ASP A 36 -14.94 -1.27 -7.78
N MET A 37 -14.17 -2.16 -8.40
CA MET A 37 -12.74 -2.23 -8.17
C MET A 37 -12.01 -1.03 -8.78
N VAL A 38 -11.34 -0.25 -7.95
CA VAL A 38 -10.56 0.93 -8.37
C VAL A 38 -9.06 0.67 -8.39
N GLY A 39 -8.61 -0.33 -7.66
CA GLY A 39 -7.19 -0.67 -7.57
C GLY A 39 -6.92 -1.82 -6.63
N VAL A 40 -5.64 -2.02 -6.38
CA VAL A 40 -5.11 -3.07 -5.48
C VAL A 40 -3.94 -2.55 -4.68
N GLU A 41 -3.73 -3.13 -3.50
CA GLU A 41 -2.47 -3.00 -2.76
C GLU A 41 -1.58 -4.20 -3.04
N ALA A 42 -0.32 -3.94 -3.43
CA ALA A 42 0.71 -4.96 -3.66
C ALA A 42 1.39 -5.33 -2.33
N LEU A 43 1.24 -6.57 -1.92
CA LEU A 43 1.69 -7.07 -0.64
C LEU A 43 2.81 -8.11 -0.83
N LEU A 44 3.98 -7.84 -0.24
CA LEU A 44 5.13 -8.72 -0.30
C LEU A 44 4.82 -10.12 0.21
N ARG A 45 5.25 -11.12 -0.56
CA ARG A 45 5.48 -12.50 -0.14
C ARG A 45 6.89 -12.89 -0.56
N TRP A 46 7.52 -13.65 0.29
CA TRP A 46 8.84 -14.19 0.01
C TRP A 46 8.73 -15.70 -0.18
N GLU A 47 9.16 -16.18 -1.32
CA GLU A 47 9.17 -17.61 -1.63
C GLU A 47 10.52 -18.21 -1.21
N THR A 48 10.47 -19.12 -0.26
CA THR A 48 11.64 -19.88 0.19
C THR A 48 11.99 -20.99 -0.81
N LEU A 49 13.17 -21.58 -0.68
CA LEU A 49 13.63 -22.64 -1.58
C LEU A 49 12.75 -23.90 -1.59
N ASP A 50 12.00 -24.14 -0.51
CA ASP A 50 11.02 -25.22 -0.40
C ASP A 50 9.60 -24.83 -0.91
N GLY A 51 9.45 -23.61 -1.45
CA GLY A 51 8.17 -23.11 -1.97
C GLY A 51 7.24 -22.53 -0.91
N THR A 52 7.68 -22.38 0.34
CA THR A 52 6.89 -21.74 1.40
C THR A 52 6.83 -20.23 1.17
N LEU A 53 5.63 -19.64 1.29
CA LEU A 53 5.46 -18.20 1.20
C LEU A 53 5.46 -17.55 2.59
N LEU A 54 6.44 -16.67 2.82
CA LEU A 54 6.55 -15.89 4.06
C LEU A 54 5.99 -14.47 3.84
N GLY A 55 5.41 -13.91 4.89
CA GLY A 55 4.92 -12.53 4.87
C GLY A 55 6.04 -11.50 5.11
N PRO A 56 5.72 -10.19 4.98
CA PRO A 56 6.69 -9.11 5.15
C PRO A 56 7.36 -9.10 6.53
N GLY A 57 6.69 -9.57 7.58
CA GLY A 57 7.25 -9.64 8.94
C GLY A 57 8.47 -10.53 9.09
N ALA A 58 8.69 -11.51 8.19
CA ALA A 58 9.89 -12.36 8.19
C ALA A 58 11.08 -11.73 7.44
N VAL A 59 10.81 -10.75 6.57
CA VAL A 59 11.80 -10.21 5.62
C VAL A 59 12.19 -8.78 5.96
N VAL A 60 11.19 -7.90 6.13
CA VAL A 60 11.39 -6.46 6.27
C VAL A 60 12.27 -6.09 7.46
N PRO A 61 12.08 -6.64 8.69
CA PRO A 61 12.92 -6.27 9.83
C PRO A 61 14.39 -6.66 9.61
N VAL A 62 14.65 -7.76 8.92
CA VAL A 62 16.04 -8.18 8.61
C VAL A 62 16.63 -7.29 7.53
N ALA A 63 15.88 -6.98 6.47
CA ALA A 63 16.32 -6.08 5.41
C ALA A 63 16.65 -4.67 5.95
N GLU A 64 15.86 -4.16 6.91
CA GLU A 64 16.14 -2.89 7.60
C GLU A 64 17.47 -2.93 8.36
N ARG A 65 17.68 -3.96 9.19
CA ARG A 65 18.93 -4.11 9.99
C ARG A 65 20.17 -4.34 9.13
N SER A 66 20.01 -4.94 7.96
CA SER A 66 21.12 -5.34 7.06
C SER A 66 21.37 -4.34 5.93
N GLY A 67 20.63 -3.21 5.87
CA GLY A 67 20.77 -2.23 4.80
C GLY A 67 20.33 -2.74 3.41
N LEU A 68 19.41 -3.72 3.38
CA LEU A 68 18.92 -4.33 2.16
C LEU A 68 17.57 -3.74 1.69
N MET A 69 17.01 -2.77 2.42
CA MET A 69 15.69 -2.20 2.10
C MET A 69 15.63 -1.65 0.69
N PHE A 70 16.64 -0.90 0.26
CA PHE A 70 16.67 -0.33 -1.08
C PHE A 70 16.57 -1.41 -2.17
N ALA A 71 17.35 -2.49 -2.06
CA ALA A 71 17.30 -3.60 -3.01
C ALA A 71 15.95 -4.34 -2.96
N LEU A 72 15.38 -4.51 -1.77
CA LEU A 72 14.06 -5.11 -1.59
C LEU A 72 12.96 -4.25 -2.23
N THR A 73 12.96 -2.95 -1.95
CA THR A 73 12.02 -1.99 -2.52
C THR A 73 12.12 -1.94 -4.05
N GLN A 74 13.35 -1.93 -4.59
CA GLN A 74 13.57 -1.99 -6.04
C GLN A 74 12.95 -3.23 -6.67
N ALA A 75 13.17 -4.40 -6.09
CA ALA A 75 12.65 -5.65 -6.62
C ALA A 75 11.12 -5.73 -6.53
N ILE A 76 10.53 -5.31 -5.39
CA ILE A 76 9.07 -5.19 -5.21
C ILE A 76 8.48 -4.29 -6.29
N PHE A 77 9.10 -3.11 -6.49
CA PHE A 77 8.60 -2.12 -7.43
C PHE A 77 8.67 -2.60 -8.88
N THR A 78 9.79 -3.22 -9.26
CA THR A 78 9.95 -3.81 -10.60
C THR A 78 8.87 -4.85 -10.88
N THR A 79 8.62 -5.76 -9.93
CA THR A 79 7.57 -6.79 -10.05
C THR A 79 6.17 -6.18 -10.13
N ALA A 80 5.87 -5.18 -9.28
CA ALA A 80 4.57 -4.52 -9.27
C ALA A 80 4.29 -3.77 -10.59
N MET A 81 5.29 -3.07 -11.13
CA MET A 81 5.14 -2.32 -12.39
C MET A 81 5.01 -3.24 -13.59
N ALA A 82 5.71 -4.36 -13.61
CA ALA A 82 5.53 -5.38 -14.65
C ALA A 82 4.09 -5.93 -14.64
N GLN A 83 3.55 -6.22 -13.45
CA GLN A 83 2.17 -6.68 -13.30
C GLN A 83 1.14 -5.63 -13.71
N LEU A 84 1.34 -4.36 -13.30
CA LEU A 84 0.48 -3.25 -13.72
C LEU A 84 0.44 -3.11 -15.24
N SER A 85 1.61 -3.21 -15.90
CA SER A 85 1.69 -3.17 -17.35
C SER A 85 0.88 -4.29 -18.02
N GLN A 86 0.98 -5.52 -17.49
CA GLN A 86 0.19 -6.66 -18.00
C GLN A 86 -1.31 -6.41 -17.88
N TRP A 87 -1.79 -5.89 -16.75
CA TRP A 87 -3.20 -5.53 -16.58
C TRP A 87 -3.62 -4.42 -17.54
N CYS A 88 -2.78 -3.39 -17.75
CA CYS A 88 -3.07 -2.34 -18.72
C CYS A 88 -3.18 -2.88 -20.16
N GLN A 89 -2.29 -3.81 -20.55
CA GLN A 89 -2.34 -4.46 -21.85
C GLN A 89 -3.60 -5.34 -22.02
N ALA A 90 -4.10 -5.91 -20.93
CA ALA A 90 -5.36 -6.64 -20.89
C ALA A 90 -6.62 -5.73 -20.85
N GLY A 91 -6.43 -4.40 -20.83
CA GLY A 91 -7.52 -3.41 -20.84
C GLY A 91 -7.96 -2.92 -19.46
N TYR A 92 -7.34 -3.40 -18.37
CA TYR A 92 -7.67 -2.97 -17.03
C TYR A 92 -6.89 -1.69 -16.64
N ARG A 93 -7.54 -0.79 -15.93
CA ARG A 93 -6.93 0.46 -15.48
C ARG A 93 -6.98 0.59 -13.94
N TRP A 94 -6.64 -0.48 -13.26
CA TRP A 94 -6.58 -0.51 -11.81
C TRP A 94 -5.34 0.19 -11.28
N LYS A 95 -5.49 0.96 -10.22
CA LYS A 95 -4.36 1.55 -9.52
C LYS A 95 -3.61 0.47 -8.73
N VAL A 96 -2.28 0.56 -8.66
CA VAL A 96 -1.45 -0.32 -7.84
C VAL A 96 -0.76 0.51 -6.76
N SER A 97 -1.09 0.20 -5.51
CA SER A 97 -0.43 0.78 -4.34
C SER A 97 0.77 -0.08 -3.94
N CYS A 98 1.90 0.57 -3.68
CA CYS A 98 3.12 -0.08 -3.22
C CYS A 98 3.64 0.60 -1.94
N ASN A 99 3.99 -0.19 -0.96
CA ASN A 99 4.58 0.26 0.29
C ASN A 99 6.02 0.74 0.08
N PHE A 100 6.36 1.91 0.63
CA PHE A 100 7.68 2.52 0.59
C PHE A 100 8.22 2.76 1.99
N SER A 101 9.49 2.42 2.18
CA SER A 101 10.20 2.83 3.39
C SER A 101 10.60 4.30 3.30
N VAL A 102 10.44 5.03 4.39
CA VAL A 102 10.88 6.43 4.48
C VAL A 102 12.41 6.53 4.32
N SER A 103 13.17 5.52 4.77
CA SER A 103 14.61 5.46 4.53
C SER A 103 14.94 5.48 3.04
N ASP A 104 14.16 4.78 2.21
CA ASP A 104 14.36 4.76 0.77
C ASP A 104 14.06 6.14 0.14
N LEU A 105 13.06 6.86 0.68
CA LEU A 105 12.70 8.21 0.20
C LEU A 105 13.77 9.27 0.48
N THR A 106 14.68 9.04 1.41
CA THR A 106 15.83 9.92 1.64
C THR A 106 16.95 9.71 0.62
N GLU A 107 16.95 8.58 -0.08
CA GLU A 107 17.89 8.24 -1.12
C GLU A 107 17.47 8.89 -2.45
N SER A 108 18.34 9.72 -3.03
CA SER A 108 18.07 10.34 -4.34
C SER A 108 17.90 9.33 -5.48
N SER A 109 18.39 8.12 -5.28
CA SER A 109 18.30 7.00 -6.22
C SER A 109 16.91 6.41 -6.32
N ILE A 110 16.02 6.57 -5.30
CA ILE A 110 14.69 5.95 -5.32
C ILE A 110 13.80 6.48 -6.46
N VAL A 111 13.92 7.77 -6.79
CA VAL A 111 13.19 8.35 -7.94
C VAL A 111 13.63 7.70 -9.23
N ARG A 112 14.94 7.39 -9.36
CA ARG A 112 15.47 6.69 -10.54
C ARG A 112 14.96 5.25 -10.60
N VAL A 113 14.89 4.54 -9.47
CA VAL A 113 14.29 3.20 -9.44
C VAL A 113 12.87 3.22 -9.99
N LEU A 114 12.07 4.19 -9.57
CA LEU A 114 10.73 4.39 -10.11
C LEU A 114 10.76 4.66 -11.63
N ASP A 115 11.62 5.56 -12.07
CA ASP A 115 11.76 5.92 -13.49
C ASP A 115 12.13 4.71 -14.34
N ASP A 116 13.14 3.95 -13.89
CA ASP A 116 13.61 2.77 -14.59
C ASP A 116 12.52 1.69 -14.66
N ALA A 117 11.82 1.45 -13.56
CA ALA A 117 10.73 0.47 -13.50
C ALA A 117 9.55 0.85 -14.41
N LEU A 118 9.15 2.12 -14.43
CA LEU A 118 8.10 2.62 -15.32
C LEU A 118 8.54 2.58 -16.79
N ALA A 119 9.78 2.97 -17.09
CA ALA A 119 10.30 2.97 -18.45
C ALA A 119 10.41 1.55 -19.03
N VAL A 120 10.87 0.59 -18.22
CA VAL A 120 11.02 -0.81 -18.63
C VAL A 120 9.64 -1.50 -18.80
N SER A 121 8.72 -1.25 -17.88
CA SER A 121 7.40 -1.89 -17.91
C SER A 121 6.41 -1.22 -18.87
N GLY A 122 6.58 0.08 -19.14
CA GLY A 122 5.59 0.90 -19.85
C GLY A 122 4.32 1.17 -19.02
N ALA A 123 4.35 0.92 -17.70
CA ALA A 123 3.23 1.15 -16.83
C ALA A 123 2.92 2.66 -16.69
N PRO A 124 1.64 3.08 -16.70
CA PRO A 124 1.27 4.48 -16.54
C PRO A 124 1.50 4.95 -15.10
N ALA A 125 2.27 6.03 -14.91
CA ALA A 125 2.59 6.56 -13.58
C ALA A 125 1.35 7.00 -12.79
N GLU A 126 0.30 7.45 -13.46
CA GLU A 126 -0.97 7.87 -12.84
C GLU A 126 -1.76 6.72 -12.20
N LEU A 127 -1.40 5.47 -12.52
CA LEU A 127 -1.98 4.28 -11.88
C LEU A 127 -1.12 3.75 -10.72
N VAL A 128 -0.03 4.42 -10.37
CA VAL A 128 0.84 4.04 -9.26
C VAL A 128 0.54 4.89 -8.05
N ILE A 129 0.38 4.24 -6.88
CA ILE A 129 0.25 4.90 -5.58
C ILE A 129 1.41 4.45 -4.70
N LEU A 130 2.10 5.41 -4.09
CA LEU A 130 3.18 5.15 -3.14
C LEU A 130 2.64 5.31 -1.73
N GLU A 131 2.65 4.24 -0.94
CA GLU A 131 2.16 4.23 0.43
C GLU A 131 3.32 4.47 1.40
N VAL A 132 3.18 5.44 2.29
CA VAL A 132 4.20 5.85 3.26
C VAL A 132 3.60 5.78 4.64
N THR A 133 4.18 4.99 5.53
CA THR A 133 3.67 4.81 6.90
C THR A 133 3.85 6.08 7.72
N GLU A 134 2.79 6.50 8.41
CA GLU A 134 2.72 7.70 9.24
C GLU A 134 3.87 7.77 10.25
N SER A 135 4.07 6.71 11.03
CA SER A 135 5.00 6.68 12.16
C SER A 135 6.48 6.77 11.77
N LYS A 136 6.80 6.59 10.49
CA LYS A 136 8.18 6.61 9.96
C LYS A 136 8.56 7.95 9.30
N LEU A 137 7.66 8.92 9.21
CA LEU A 137 7.97 10.23 8.63
C LEU A 137 8.99 10.98 9.50
N PRO A 138 10.15 11.41 8.94
CA PRO A 138 11.20 12.05 9.71
C PRO A 138 10.86 13.50 10.07
N GLU A 139 11.50 14.04 11.10
CA GLU A 139 11.40 15.46 11.45
C GLU A 139 12.03 16.36 10.36
N ASP A 140 13.16 15.95 9.78
CA ASP A 140 13.71 16.61 8.58
C ASP A 140 13.02 16.09 7.33
N VAL A 141 11.98 16.79 6.95
CA VAL A 141 11.11 16.43 5.81
C VAL A 141 11.68 16.82 4.44
N SER A 142 12.79 17.57 4.37
CA SER A 142 13.22 18.23 3.13
C SER A 142 13.54 17.22 2.01
N ARG A 143 14.29 16.16 2.32
CA ARG A 143 14.68 15.13 1.33
C ARG A 143 13.49 14.28 0.91
N VAL A 144 12.69 13.82 1.88
CA VAL A 144 11.48 13.05 1.62
C VAL A 144 10.50 13.86 0.77
N MET A 145 10.30 15.14 1.12
CA MET A 145 9.46 16.06 0.35
C MET A 145 9.91 16.18 -1.11
N SER A 146 11.23 16.35 -1.33
CA SER A 146 11.78 16.42 -2.68
C SER A 146 11.48 15.18 -3.50
N SER A 147 11.68 13.98 -2.93
CA SER A 147 11.40 12.71 -3.59
C SER A 147 9.91 12.56 -3.90
N LEU A 148 9.03 12.77 -2.91
CA LEU A 148 7.59 12.65 -3.09
C LEU A 148 7.04 13.67 -4.10
N THR A 149 7.52 14.91 -4.07
CA THR A 149 7.13 15.94 -5.06
C THR A 149 7.51 15.52 -6.48
N ARG A 150 8.72 14.99 -6.68
CA ARG A 150 9.16 14.49 -7.99
C ARG A 150 8.28 13.33 -8.48
N MET A 151 7.90 12.41 -7.59
CA MET A 151 7.00 11.32 -7.92
C MET A 151 5.59 11.84 -8.27
N ARG A 152 5.09 12.83 -7.54
CA ARG A 152 3.83 13.51 -7.88
C ARG A 152 3.86 14.20 -9.24
N LEU A 153 4.94 14.88 -9.58
CA LEU A 153 5.11 15.53 -10.89
C LEU A 153 5.11 14.52 -12.05
N LYS A 154 5.45 13.25 -11.80
CA LYS A 154 5.33 12.16 -12.76
C LYS A 154 3.90 11.61 -12.89
N GLY A 155 3.00 12.00 -12.00
CA GLY A 155 1.61 11.57 -11.98
C GLY A 155 1.26 10.56 -10.89
N CYS A 156 2.24 10.01 -10.15
CA CYS A 156 1.97 9.03 -9.10
C CYS A 156 1.08 9.62 -7.99
N GLY A 157 0.19 8.81 -7.42
CA GLY A 157 -0.48 9.09 -6.16
C GLY A 157 0.49 8.91 -4.98
N ILE A 158 0.25 9.61 -3.88
CA ILE A 158 0.94 9.42 -2.60
C ILE A 158 -0.13 9.17 -1.54
N SER A 159 -0.02 8.06 -0.84
CA SER A 159 -0.92 7.69 0.25
C SER A 159 -0.18 7.71 1.59
N ILE A 160 -0.81 8.29 2.61
CA ILE A 160 -0.36 8.10 3.99
C ILE A 160 -1.02 6.85 4.55
N ASP A 161 -0.21 5.96 5.10
CA ASP A 161 -0.64 4.66 5.63
C ASP A 161 -0.66 4.62 7.16
N ASP A 162 -1.47 3.72 7.75
CA ASP A 162 -1.66 3.53 9.19
C ASP A 162 -2.08 4.83 9.94
N PHE A 163 -2.84 5.71 9.29
CA PHE A 163 -3.20 7.00 9.86
C PHE A 163 -4.01 6.86 11.16
N GLY A 164 -3.53 7.59 12.19
CA GLY A 164 -4.11 7.61 13.53
C GLY A 164 -3.40 6.74 14.55
N THR A 165 -2.46 5.87 14.12
CA THR A 165 -1.66 5.03 15.04
C THR A 165 -0.37 5.70 15.50
N GLY A 166 0.06 6.76 14.81
CA GLY A 166 1.30 7.49 15.04
C GLY A 166 1.11 8.87 15.64
N PHE A 167 2.19 9.65 15.62
CA PHE A 167 2.25 11.04 16.10
C PHE A 167 2.43 12.04 14.94
N SER A 168 1.86 11.77 13.76
CA SER A 168 1.96 12.75 12.67
C SER A 168 1.34 14.07 13.08
N SER A 169 2.13 15.12 12.94
CA SER A 169 1.59 16.45 13.16
C SER A 169 0.69 16.84 11.98
N MET A 170 -0.41 17.56 12.24
CA MET A 170 -1.24 18.17 11.19
C MET A 170 -0.40 19.03 10.24
N GLU A 171 0.77 19.48 10.69
CA GLU A 171 1.73 20.20 9.86
C GLU A 171 2.38 19.32 8.79
N GLN A 172 2.69 18.07 9.11
CA GLN A 172 3.21 17.11 8.12
C GLN A 172 2.18 16.80 7.04
N LEU A 173 0.93 16.50 7.43
CA LEU A 173 -0.17 16.31 6.49
C LEU A 173 -0.35 17.49 5.53
N ARG A 174 -0.21 18.72 6.03
CA ARG A 174 -0.32 19.93 5.21
C ARG A 174 0.86 20.11 4.24
N ARG A 175 2.05 19.66 4.63
CA ARG A 175 3.29 19.87 3.84
C ARG A 175 3.45 18.86 2.73
N PHE A 176 3.14 17.58 2.97
CA PHE A 176 3.34 16.52 1.99
C PHE A 176 2.23 16.49 0.93
N PRO A 177 2.56 16.17 -0.33
CA PRO A 177 1.60 16.19 -1.43
C PRO A 177 0.75 14.91 -1.48
N PHE A 178 0.13 14.54 -0.37
CA PHE A 178 -0.74 13.37 -0.29
C PHE A 178 -1.96 13.51 -1.21
N THR A 179 -2.40 12.39 -1.75
CA THR A 179 -3.61 12.23 -2.55
C THR A 179 -4.61 11.28 -1.92
N GLU A 180 -4.15 10.50 -0.95
CA GLU A 180 -4.93 9.47 -0.29
C GLU A 180 -4.53 9.36 1.19
N LEU A 181 -5.50 9.08 2.06
CA LEU A 181 -5.32 8.83 3.48
C LEU A 181 -5.97 7.50 3.82
N LYS A 182 -5.16 6.51 4.26
CA LYS A 182 -5.61 5.20 4.70
C LYS A 182 -5.82 5.24 6.22
N ILE A 183 -7.03 4.94 6.64
CA ILE A 183 -7.43 4.91 8.04
C ILE A 183 -7.24 3.48 8.54
N ASP A 184 -6.36 3.33 9.53
CA ASP A 184 -5.95 2.03 10.05
C ASP A 184 -7.14 1.21 10.57
N ARG A 185 -7.04 -0.11 10.39
CA ARG A 185 -8.05 -1.08 10.81
C ARG A 185 -8.42 -0.99 12.29
N ALA A 186 -7.51 -0.52 13.15
CA ALA A 186 -7.80 -0.36 14.58
C ALA A 186 -8.91 0.65 14.86
N PHE A 187 -9.17 1.56 13.93
CA PHE A 187 -10.21 2.57 14.01
C PHE A 187 -11.41 2.27 13.11
N VAL A 188 -11.32 1.31 12.21
CA VAL A 188 -12.37 0.91 11.27
C VAL A 188 -13.09 -0.36 11.76
N ASN A 189 -12.33 -1.41 12.03
CA ASN A 189 -12.88 -2.72 12.41
C ASN A 189 -13.65 -2.64 13.74
N GLY A 190 -14.94 -2.95 13.72
CA GLY A 190 -15.81 -2.91 14.89
C GLY A 190 -16.10 -1.50 15.43
N ALA A 191 -15.72 -0.43 14.73
CA ALA A 191 -15.95 0.94 15.16
C ALA A 191 -17.44 1.28 15.39
N HIS A 192 -18.33 0.58 14.70
CA HIS A 192 -19.78 0.72 14.89
C HIS A 192 -20.23 0.45 16.33
N SER A 193 -19.49 -0.35 17.10
CA SER A 193 -19.76 -0.68 18.52
C SER A 193 -18.84 0.03 19.51
N MET A 194 -17.81 0.75 19.06
CA MET A 194 -16.79 1.40 19.88
C MET A 194 -16.78 2.94 19.67
N PRO A 195 -17.40 3.72 20.58
CA PRO A 195 -17.54 5.18 20.41
C PRO A 195 -16.22 5.93 20.21
N SER A 196 -15.13 5.51 20.87
CA SER A 196 -13.81 6.14 20.73
C SER A 196 -13.20 5.89 19.33
N SER A 197 -13.23 4.65 18.84
CA SER A 197 -12.75 4.31 17.49
C SER A 197 -13.59 5.01 16.43
N LYS A 198 -14.92 5.03 16.60
CA LYS A 198 -15.83 5.73 15.72
C LYS A 198 -15.52 7.24 15.63
N ALA A 199 -15.27 7.90 16.77
CA ALA A 199 -14.95 9.32 16.77
C ALA A 199 -13.62 9.64 16.05
N ILE A 200 -12.61 8.76 16.18
CA ILE A 200 -11.35 8.89 15.44
C ILE A 200 -11.60 8.68 13.95
N PHE A 201 -12.36 7.64 13.58
CA PHE A 201 -12.70 7.33 12.21
C PHE A 201 -13.45 8.50 11.53
N GLU A 202 -14.51 9.02 12.17
CA GLU A 202 -15.27 10.19 11.70
C GLU A 202 -14.35 11.40 11.46
N SER A 203 -13.47 11.69 12.43
CA SER A 203 -12.52 12.80 12.36
C SER A 203 -11.52 12.61 11.20
N SER A 204 -11.06 11.41 10.96
CA SER A 204 -10.11 11.09 9.88
C SER A 204 -10.75 11.25 8.50
N VAL A 205 -12.00 10.81 8.34
CA VAL A 205 -12.76 10.99 7.09
C VAL A 205 -13.03 12.48 6.82
N ASP A 206 -13.45 13.24 7.84
CA ASP A 206 -13.66 14.68 7.71
C ASP A 206 -12.36 15.43 7.37
N LEU A 207 -11.25 15.01 7.96
CA LEU A 207 -9.93 15.55 7.64
C LEU A 207 -9.54 15.31 6.18
N ALA A 208 -9.65 14.07 5.68
CA ALA A 208 -9.37 13.74 4.28
C ALA A 208 -10.21 14.61 3.33
N ARG A 209 -11.51 14.73 3.62
CA ARG A 209 -12.43 15.57 2.84
C ARG A 209 -12.01 17.05 2.82
N ARG A 210 -11.62 17.62 3.97
CA ARG A 210 -11.17 19.03 4.07
C ARG A 210 -9.85 19.28 3.37
N LEU A 211 -8.98 18.27 3.31
CA LEU A 211 -7.71 18.33 2.57
C LEU A 211 -7.90 18.08 1.07
N GLY A 212 -9.08 17.63 0.62
CA GLY A 212 -9.35 17.31 -0.78
C GLY A 212 -8.60 16.07 -1.27
N ILE A 213 -8.36 15.11 -0.37
CA ILE A 213 -7.71 13.82 -0.66
C ILE A 213 -8.68 12.68 -0.41
N SER A 214 -8.47 11.54 -1.09
CA SER A 214 -9.32 10.36 -0.93
C SER A 214 -9.11 9.69 0.42
N SER A 215 -10.20 9.27 1.05
CA SER A 215 -10.17 8.44 2.26
C SER A 215 -10.26 6.95 1.89
N VAL A 216 -9.45 6.11 2.54
CA VAL A 216 -9.51 4.64 2.43
C VAL A 216 -9.72 4.06 3.80
N ALA A 217 -10.78 3.29 4.01
CA ALA A 217 -10.98 2.53 5.24
C ALA A 217 -10.37 1.13 5.09
N GLU A 218 -9.46 0.81 5.99
CA GLU A 218 -8.81 -0.49 6.03
C GLU A 218 -9.46 -1.44 7.03
N GLY A 219 -9.32 -2.75 6.78
CA GLY A 219 -9.80 -3.76 7.71
C GLY A 219 -11.31 -3.84 7.86
N VAL A 220 -12.06 -3.52 6.80
CA VAL A 220 -13.51 -3.79 6.72
C VAL A 220 -13.71 -5.29 6.72
N GLU A 221 -14.26 -5.85 7.82
CA GLU A 221 -14.36 -7.30 8.02
C GLU A 221 -15.80 -7.81 7.98
N ASP A 222 -16.79 -6.93 8.11
CA ASP A 222 -18.21 -7.30 8.07
C ASP A 222 -19.10 -6.22 7.44
N GLU A 223 -20.41 -6.52 7.36
CA GLU A 223 -21.41 -5.63 6.78
C GLU A 223 -21.69 -4.39 7.65
N ALA A 224 -21.48 -4.47 8.95
CA ALA A 224 -21.66 -3.33 9.85
C ALA A 224 -20.55 -2.30 9.66
N ASP A 225 -19.32 -2.76 9.46
CA ASP A 225 -18.18 -1.91 9.10
C ASP A 225 -18.44 -1.21 7.74
N LEU A 226 -18.87 -1.97 6.72
CA LEU A 226 -19.23 -1.39 5.41
C LEU A 226 -20.33 -0.34 5.53
N THR A 227 -21.36 -0.62 6.31
CA THR A 227 -22.48 0.31 6.53
C THR A 227 -21.98 1.59 7.20
N LEU A 228 -21.11 1.48 8.19
CA LEU A 228 -20.50 2.62 8.85
C LEU A 228 -19.64 3.43 7.86
N CYS A 229 -18.77 2.79 7.07
CA CYS A 229 -17.96 3.46 6.04
C CYS A 229 -18.84 4.30 5.10
N ARG A 230 -19.92 3.72 4.60
CA ARG A 230 -20.89 4.41 3.74
C ARG A 230 -21.56 5.59 4.44
N SER A 231 -21.97 5.43 5.67
CA SER A 231 -22.64 6.48 6.45
C SER A 231 -21.72 7.67 6.73
N LEU A 232 -20.41 7.45 6.84
CA LEU A 232 -19.38 8.48 7.04
C LEU A 232 -18.95 9.13 5.72
N GLY A 233 -19.30 8.54 4.58
CA GLY A 233 -18.90 9.00 3.26
C GLY A 233 -17.43 8.75 2.96
N VAL A 234 -16.93 7.58 3.35
CA VAL A 234 -15.61 7.07 2.95
C VAL A 234 -15.59 6.86 1.44
N ASP A 235 -14.49 7.22 0.78
CA ASP A 235 -14.38 7.08 -0.67
C ASP A 235 -14.08 5.64 -1.08
N LEU A 236 -13.06 5.02 -0.48
CA LEU A 236 -12.59 3.69 -0.83
C LEU A 236 -12.53 2.78 0.39
N ILE A 237 -12.70 1.49 0.18
CA ILE A 237 -12.62 0.48 1.23
C ILE A 237 -11.73 -0.69 0.82
N GLN A 238 -11.08 -1.26 1.83
CA GLN A 238 -10.25 -2.46 1.72
C GLN A 238 -10.43 -3.31 2.98
N GLY A 239 -10.53 -4.63 2.82
CA GLY A 239 -10.67 -5.52 3.96
C GLY A 239 -11.10 -6.93 3.56
N PHE A 240 -11.12 -7.85 4.52
CA PHE A 240 -11.45 -9.24 4.25
C PHE A 240 -12.91 -9.48 3.89
N TYR A 241 -13.78 -8.55 4.23
CA TYR A 241 -15.16 -8.56 3.76
C TYR A 241 -15.25 -8.39 2.25
N ILE A 242 -14.35 -7.59 1.67
CA ILE A 242 -14.27 -7.37 0.21
C ILE A 242 -13.54 -8.53 -0.44
N ALA A 243 -12.27 -8.72 -0.09
CA ALA A 243 -11.43 -9.81 -0.57
C ALA A 243 -10.18 -9.96 0.30
N ARG A 244 -9.68 -11.19 0.41
CA ARG A 244 -8.33 -11.44 0.94
C ARG A 244 -7.28 -11.17 -0.13
N PRO A 245 -6.02 -10.88 0.26
CA PRO A 245 -4.92 -10.81 -0.71
C PRO A 245 -4.83 -12.10 -1.55
N MET A 246 -4.67 -11.96 -2.86
CA MET A 246 -4.65 -13.07 -3.81
C MET A 246 -3.60 -12.85 -4.89
N PHE A 247 -3.22 -13.90 -5.61
CA PHE A 247 -2.31 -13.81 -6.74
C PHE A 247 -2.93 -13.06 -7.94
N PRO A 248 -2.11 -12.50 -8.85
CA PRO A 248 -2.58 -11.64 -9.95
C PRO A 248 -3.70 -12.24 -10.79
N GLU A 249 -3.61 -13.53 -11.08
CA GLU A 249 -4.59 -14.25 -11.90
C GLU A 249 -5.96 -14.30 -11.20
N ALA A 250 -5.96 -14.54 -9.89
CA ALA A 250 -7.17 -14.57 -9.09
C ALA A 250 -7.81 -13.18 -8.94
N VAL A 251 -7.04 -12.09 -9.02
CA VAL A 251 -7.58 -10.71 -9.04
C VAL A 251 -8.47 -10.50 -10.25
N VAL A 252 -7.99 -10.91 -11.44
CA VAL A 252 -8.75 -10.79 -12.69
C VAL A 252 -10.04 -11.60 -12.64
N GLU A 253 -9.95 -12.85 -12.18
CA GLU A 253 -11.14 -13.71 -12.03
C GLU A 253 -12.15 -13.12 -11.03
N TRP A 254 -11.65 -12.56 -9.92
CA TRP A 254 -12.47 -11.93 -8.89
C TRP A 254 -13.20 -10.70 -9.44
N ALA A 255 -12.50 -9.85 -10.20
CA ALA A 255 -13.05 -8.66 -10.82
C ALA A 255 -14.15 -9.04 -11.83
N ILE A 256 -13.87 -9.97 -12.75
CA ILE A 256 -14.84 -10.43 -13.77
C ILE A 256 -16.12 -10.99 -13.12
N LYS A 257 -16.01 -11.78 -12.05
CA LYS A 257 -17.17 -12.35 -11.34
C LYS A 257 -18.09 -11.29 -10.72
N ARG A 258 -17.57 -10.08 -10.49
CA ARG A 258 -18.33 -8.93 -9.96
C ARG A 258 -18.81 -7.96 -11.03
N GLY A 259 -18.51 -8.24 -12.30
CA GLY A 259 -18.97 -7.44 -13.44
C GLY A 259 -18.03 -6.28 -13.80
N HIS A 260 -16.78 -6.37 -13.37
CA HIS A 260 -15.74 -5.35 -13.62
C HIS A 260 -14.80 -5.73 -14.77
#